data_f0513a3ab70c721b0197e978f8aa8be8
#
_entry.id   f0513a3ab70c721b0197e978f8aa8be8
#
_cell.length_a   1.000
_cell.length_b   1.000
_cell.length_c   1.000
_cell.angle_alpha   90.00
_cell.angle_beta   90.00
_cell.angle_gamma   90.00
#
_symmetry.space_group_name_H-M   'P 1'
#
loop_
_entity.id
_entity.type
_entity.pdbx_description
1 polymer ?
#
loop_
_entity_poly.entity_id
_entity_poly.type
_entity_poly.pdbx_seq_one_letter_code
_entity_poly.pdbx_strand_id
1 'polypeptide(L)'
;MDLRQAIADKLTRENGLGYTADRIVVSAGAKHSLSNVLLSVINPGDEVIIPTPAWVSYVEMVKLAGGENVLVPATIEQDFKITPAQLEAAITPRTRMVMLCSPSNPSGSVYSREELQGLVDVLVKHPEVMVLSDEIYEHINYTGSFTSMGSFSEIADRVIIVNGVSKAYAMTGWRIGFMAGPLAVAKAVTKLQGQTTSGISTIAQRAALAAYAGPQKCVEEMREAFERRRDLVVRLASEIPGLKVNRPDGAFYLFPEVSAYLGRRYGDRVIETDNDLCMYLLEEGHVATVSGSAFCLPGYIRLSYAAADEALVEAFGRIKEALAKLS
;
A
#
# COMPACT_ATOMS: atom_id res chain seq x y z
N MET A 1 -14.20 23.27 4.00
CA MET A 1 -15.42 22.66 3.47
C MET A 1 -15.24 22.20 2.03
N ASP A 2 -14.80 23.05 1.13
CA ASP A 2 -14.72 22.77 -0.31
C ASP A 2 -13.93 21.47 -0.66
N LEU A 3 -12.76 21.26 -0.05
CA LEU A 3 -11.96 20.07 -0.32
C LEU A 3 -12.65 18.77 0.15
N ARG A 4 -13.31 18.78 1.33
CA ARG A 4 -14.04 17.59 1.79
C ARG A 4 -15.24 17.27 0.90
N GLN A 5 -15.90 18.29 0.36
CA GLN A 5 -16.97 18.09 -0.60
C GLN A 5 -16.42 17.53 -1.92
N ALA A 6 -15.33 18.08 -2.45
CA ALA A 6 -14.70 17.57 -3.67
C ALA A 6 -14.24 16.11 -3.52
N ILE A 7 -13.76 15.72 -2.33
CA ILE A 7 -13.43 14.30 -2.04
C ILE A 7 -14.71 13.44 -2.01
N ALA A 8 -15.80 13.91 -1.38
CA ALA A 8 -17.08 13.20 -1.37
C ALA A 8 -17.61 12.99 -2.80
N ASP A 9 -17.55 14.04 -3.62
CA ASP A 9 -17.98 14.00 -5.02
C ASP A 9 -17.10 13.02 -5.84
N LYS A 10 -15.78 12.99 -5.60
CA LYS A 10 -14.85 12.01 -6.20
C LYS A 10 -15.24 10.59 -5.80
N LEU A 11 -15.41 10.33 -4.51
CA LEU A 11 -15.76 9.00 -4.01
C LEU A 11 -17.11 8.50 -4.58
N THR A 12 -18.07 9.41 -4.75
CA THR A 12 -19.34 9.10 -5.40
C THR A 12 -19.16 8.81 -6.89
N ARG A 13 -18.45 9.67 -7.61
CA ARG A 13 -18.28 9.60 -9.07
C ARG A 13 -17.45 8.38 -9.49
N GLU A 14 -16.36 8.10 -8.78
CA GLU A 14 -15.35 7.12 -9.20
C GLU A 14 -15.50 5.76 -8.52
N ASN A 15 -15.95 5.75 -7.27
CA ASN A 15 -16.04 4.54 -6.44
C ASN A 15 -17.48 4.12 -6.12
N GLY A 16 -18.49 4.95 -6.46
CA GLY A 16 -19.89 4.69 -6.13
C GLY A 16 -20.22 4.82 -4.64
N LEU A 17 -19.40 5.55 -3.86
CA LEU A 17 -19.49 5.62 -2.41
C LEU A 17 -20.19 6.89 -1.94
N GLY A 18 -21.27 6.73 -1.16
CA GLY A 18 -22.10 7.83 -0.68
C GLY A 18 -21.60 8.50 0.61
N TYR A 19 -20.30 8.80 0.72
CA TYR A 19 -19.77 9.53 1.88
C TYR A 19 -20.12 11.02 1.80
N THR A 20 -20.58 11.56 2.94
CA THR A 20 -20.81 13.00 3.11
C THR A 20 -19.55 13.70 3.67
N ALA A 21 -19.41 15.00 3.46
CA ALA A 21 -18.24 15.78 3.84
C ALA A 21 -17.91 15.72 5.35
N ASP A 22 -18.87 15.46 6.22
CA ASP A 22 -18.69 15.28 7.67
C ASP A 22 -18.10 13.91 8.07
N ARG A 23 -18.13 12.94 7.16
CA ARG A 23 -17.46 11.64 7.30
C ARG A 23 -16.03 11.63 6.77
N ILE A 24 -15.52 12.76 6.30
CA ILE A 24 -14.20 12.90 5.68
C ILE A 24 -13.32 13.80 6.55
N VAL A 25 -12.13 13.30 6.89
CA VAL A 25 -11.10 14.06 7.59
C VAL A 25 -9.86 14.14 6.72
N VAL A 26 -9.42 15.35 6.43
CA VAL A 26 -8.21 15.60 5.63
C VAL A 26 -7.01 15.79 6.56
N SER A 27 -5.92 15.06 6.27
CA SER A 27 -4.72 14.98 7.11
C SER A 27 -3.45 15.26 6.32
N ALA A 28 -2.31 15.41 7.02
CA ALA A 28 -1.00 15.67 6.42
C ALA A 28 -0.42 14.42 5.71
N GLY A 29 -1.09 13.97 4.65
CA GLY A 29 -0.82 12.76 3.88
C GLY A 29 -1.56 11.54 4.43
N ALA A 30 -1.69 10.49 3.60
CA ALA A 30 -2.37 9.23 3.96
C ALA A 30 -1.77 8.58 5.22
N LYS A 31 -0.44 8.62 5.39
CA LYS A 31 0.21 8.12 6.62
C LYS A 31 -0.38 8.73 7.88
N HIS A 32 -0.61 10.04 7.91
CA HIS A 32 -1.21 10.72 9.05
C HIS A 32 -2.68 10.31 9.24
N SER A 33 -3.44 10.10 8.16
CA SER A 33 -4.81 9.57 8.26
C SER A 33 -4.83 8.17 8.86
N LEU A 34 -3.97 7.25 8.39
CA LEU A 34 -3.82 5.90 8.94
C LEU A 34 -3.48 5.91 10.43
N SER A 35 -2.45 6.69 10.81
CA SER A 35 -2.04 6.83 12.21
C SER A 35 -3.16 7.38 13.10
N ASN A 36 -3.86 8.43 12.65
CA ASN A 36 -4.97 9.02 13.39
C ASN A 36 -6.15 8.04 13.56
N VAL A 37 -6.44 7.22 12.55
CA VAL A 37 -7.47 6.17 12.64
C VAL A 37 -7.07 5.14 13.69
N LEU A 38 -5.85 4.59 13.61
CA LEU A 38 -5.36 3.61 14.56
C LEU A 38 -5.38 4.14 16.00
N LEU A 39 -4.84 5.35 16.23
CA LEU A 39 -4.86 6.01 17.54
C LEU A 39 -6.27 6.32 18.07
N SER A 40 -7.27 6.38 17.19
CA SER A 40 -8.67 6.67 17.58
C SER A 40 -9.50 5.41 17.83
N VAL A 41 -9.05 4.25 17.34
CA VAL A 41 -9.86 3.00 17.34
C VAL A 41 -9.22 1.90 18.16
N ILE A 42 -7.87 1.79 18.16
CA ILE A 42 -7.14 0.70 18.79
C ILE A 42 -6.83 1.03 20.24
N ASN A 43 -7.03 0.06 21.12
CA ASN A 43 -6.68 0.10 22.52
C ASN A 43 -5.56 -0.92 22.84
N PRO A 44 -4.87 -0.78 23.99
CA PRO A 44 -3.89 -1.77 24.41
C PRO A 44 -4.47 -3.19 24.47
N GLY A 45 -3.80 -4.12 23.75
CA GLY A 45 -4.21 -5.52 23.64
C GLY A 45 -5.18 -5.84 22.49
N ASP A 46 -5.69 -4.84 21.79
CA ASP A 46 -6.44 -5.06 20.54
C ASP A 46 -5.49 -5.60 19.46
N GLU A 47 -5.95 -6.57 18.70
CA GLU A 47 -5.20 -7.15 17.57
C GLU A 47 -5.61 -6.48 16.24
N VAL A 48 -4.59 -6.23 15.42
CA VAL A 48 -4.75 -5.72 14.05
C VAL A 48 -4.14 -6.74 13.08
N ILE A 49 -4.99 -7.31 12.22
CA ILE A 49 -4.56 -8.24 11.17
C ILE A 49 -3.96 -7.44 10.01
N ILE A 50 -2.74 -7.81 9.62
CA ILE A 50 -2.00 -7.18 8.52
C ILE A 50 -1.53 -8.28 7.57
N PRO A 51 -2.12 -8.40 6.37
CA PRO A 51 -1.57 -9.23 5.29
C PRO A 51 -0.15 -8.77 4.95
N THR A 52 0.78 -9.74 4.83
CA THR A 52 2.16 -9.44 4.43
C THR A 52 2.51 -10.10 3.10
N PRO A 53 3.36 -9.46 2.27
CA PRO A 53 4.17 -8.28 2.57
C PRO A 53 3.35 -7.02 2.77
N ALA A 54 3.75 -6.18 3.73
CA ALA A 54 3.03 -4.98 4.12
C ALA A 54 3.93 -3.75 4.15
N TRP A 55 3.38 -2.58 3.86
CA TRP A 55 4.14 -1.34 3.98
C TRP A 55 4.71 -1.17 5.40
N VAL A 56 6.01 -0.92 5.48
CA VAL A 56 6.82 -0.90 6.71
C VAL A 56 6.22 -0.09 7.87
N SER A 57 5.41 0.93 7.56
CA SER A 57 4.82 1.80 8.59
C SER A 57 3.60 1.22 9.27
N TYR A 58 2.93 0.20 8.70
CA TYR A 58 1.70 -0.33 9.32
C TYR A 58 1.98 -0.94 10.68
N VAL A 59 2.96 -1.83 10.75
CA VAL A 59 3.32 -2.52 12.01
C VAL A 59 3.73 -1.55 13.10
N GLU A 60 4.45 -0.48 12.74
CA GLU A 60 4.89 0.52 13.70
C GLU A 60 3.75 1.45 14.15
N MET A 61 2.82 1.78 13.25
CA MET A 61 1.64 2.58 13.63
C MET A 61 0.69 1.82 14.56
N VAL A 62 0.54 0.50 14.38
CA VAL A 62 -0.25 -0.34 15.28
C VAL A 62 0.39 -0.37 16.66
N LYS A 63 1.72 -0.58 16.76
CA LYS A 63 2.46 -0.52 18.02
C LYS A 63 2.33 0.84 18.73
N LEU A 64 2.44 1.93 17.95
CA LEU A 64 2.26 3.30 18.49
C LEU A 64 0.85 3.52 19.04
N ALA A 65 -0.15 2.85 18.52
CA ALA A 65 -1.52 2.88 19.03
C ALA A 65 -1.75 1.96 20.23
N GLY A 66 -0.74 1.16 20.61
CA GLY A 66 -0.83 0.19 21.72
C GLY A 66 -1.41 -1.16 21.30
N GLY A 67 -1.65 -1.38 20.01
CA GLY A 67 -2.18 -2.63 19.47
C GLY A 67 -1.11 -3.69 19.20
N GLU A 68 -1.56 -4.91 18.98
CA GLU A 68 -0.75 -6.07 18.61
C GLU A 68 -0.89 -6.39 17.13
N ASN A 69 0.24 -6.63 16.43
CA ASN A 69 0.25 -7.00 15.03
C ASN A 69 0.00 -8.50 14.86
N VAL A 70 -1.02 -8.89 14.10
CA VAL A 70 -1.25 -10.26 13.63
C VAL A 70 -0.89 -10.31 12.16
N LEU A 71 0.33 -10.78 11.85
CA LEU A 71 0.85 -10.84 10.49
C LEU A 71 0.36 -12.11 9.79
N VAL A 72 -0.24 -11.94 8.62
CA VAL A 72 -0.74 -13.05 7.79
C VAL A 72 0.05 -13.10 6.49
N PRO A 73 1.01 -14.02 6.36
CA PRO A 73 1.86 -14.07 5.17
C PRO A 73 1.10 -14.59 3.95
N ALA A 74 1.34 -13.92 2.81
CA ALA A 74 0.94 -14.36 1.49
C ALA A 74 2.16 -14.43 0.58
N THR A 75 2.29 -15.54 -0.15
CA THR A 75 3.46 -15.82 -0.99
C THR A 75 3.27 -15.30 -2.42
N ILE A 76 4.35 -15.38 -3.21
CA ILE A 76 4.30 -15.02 -4.64
C ILE A 76 3.35 -15.91 -5.44
N GLU A 77 3.18 -17.20 -5.04
CA GLU A 77 2.24 -18.13 -5.64
C GLU A 77 0.78 -17.72 -5.44
N GLN A 78 0.50 -16.95 -4.39
CA GLN A 78 -0.80 -16.35 -4.09
C GLN A 78 -0.92 -14.93 -4.63
N ASP A 79 0.04 -14.48 -5.45
CA ASP A 79 0.16 -13.08 -5.87
C ASP A 79 0.13 -12.12 -4.66
N PHE A 80 0.74 -12.54 -3.54
CA PHE A 80 0.81 -11.78 -2.29
C PHE A 80 -0.55 -11.35 -1.71
N LYS A 81 -1.61 -12.10 -1.99
CA LYS A 81 -2.97 -11.88 -1.51
C LYS A 81 -3.37 -12.97 -0.53
N ILE A 82 -3.91 -12.60 0.62
CA ILE A 82 -4.44 -13.58 1.57
C ILE A 82 -5.77 -14.15 1.09
N THR A 83 -6.01 -15.40 1.45
CA THR A 83 -7.28 -16.10 1.19
C THR A 83 -8.29 -15.85 2.31
N PRO A 84 -9.60 -16.05 2.06
CA PRO A 84 -10.63 -16.04 3.10
C PRO A 84 -10.32 -16.99 4.26
N ALA A 85 -9.76 -18.17 3.99
CA ALA A 85 -9.40 -19.14 5.02
C ALA A 85 -8.27 -18.64 5.93
N GLN A 86 -7.27 -17.94 5.36
CA GLN A 86 -6.20 -17.33 6.15
C GLN A 86 -6.74 -16.19 7.03
N LEU A 87 -7.67 -15.39 6.51
CA LEU A 87 -8.31 -14.32 7.28
C LEU A 87 -9.12 -14.90 8.44
N GLU A 88 -9.99 -15.90 8.17
CA GLU A 88 -10.81 -16.56 9.20
C GLU A 88 -9.94 -17.15 10.33
N ALA A 89 -8.83 -17.81 9.95
CA ALA A 89 -7.91 -18.43 10.91
C ALA A 89 -7.14 -17.39 11.77
N ALA A 90 -7.00 -16.16 11.30
CA ALA A 90 -6.28 -15.10 12.01
C ALA A 90 -7.17 -14.30 12.97
N ILE A 91 -8.49 -14.37 12.81
CA ILE A 91 -9.44 -13.63 13.66
C ILE A 91 -9.55 -14.29 15.04
N THR A 92 -9.43 -13.49 16.09
CA THR A 92 -9.61 -13.87 17.50
C THR A 92 -10.60 -12.94 18.18
N PRO A 93 -11.07 -13.23 19.40
CA PRO A 93 -11.90 -12.29 20.16
C PRO A 93 -11.23 -10.92 20.46
N ARG A 94 -9.91 -10.80 20.28
CA ARG A 94 -9.15 -9.56 20.43
C ARG A 94 -9.00 -8.79 19.11
N THR A 95 -9.36 -9.40 18.00
CA THR A 95 -9.23 -8.76 16.69
C THR A 95 -10.18 -7.58 16.58
N ARG A 96 -9.62 -6.39 16.37
CA ARG A 96 -10.37 -5.15 16.24
C ARG A 96 -10.38 -4.62 14.81
N MET A 97 -9.34 -4.90 14.03
CA MET A 97 -9.19 -4.32 12.71
C MET A 97 -8.44 -5.24 11.75
N VAL A 98 -8.80 -5.19 10.48
CA VAL A 98 -8.01 -5.70 9.35
C VAL A 98 -7.52 -4.51 8.54
N MET A 99 -6.21 -4.44 8.28
CA MET A 99 -5.61 -3.43 7.38
C MET A 99 -5.35 -4.04 6.02
N LEU A 100 -5.93 -3.47 4.98
CA LEU A 100 -5.70 -3.89 3.59
C LEU A 100 -5.07 -2.75 2.80
N CYS A 101 -4.21 -3.09 1.83
CA CYS A 101 -3.66 -2.16 0.84
C CYS A 101 -3.83 -2.75 -0.55
N SER A 102 -4.67 -2.13 -1.36
CA SER A 102 -4.89 -2.54 -2.75
C SER A 102 -5.09 -1.28 -3.62
N PRO A 103 -4.29 -1.12 -4.67
CA PRO A 103 -3.08 -1.83 -5.05
C PRO A 103 -1.99 -1.79 -3.98
N SER A 104 -1.21 -2.87 -3.85
CA SER A 104 -0.31 -3.11 -2.72
C SER A 104 1.06 -2.43 -2.87
N ASN A 105 1.60 -1.96 -1.78
CA ASN A 105 3.00 -1.69 -1.56
C ASN A 105 3.54 -2.72 -0.52
N PRO A 106 4.42 -3.69 -0.91
CA PRO A 106 5.42 -3.58 -1.99
C PRO A 106 5.12 -4.35 -3.27
N SER A 107 4.11 -5.23 -3.31
CA SER A 107 3.97 -6.25 -4.36
C SER A 107 3.36 -5.75 -5.67
N GLY A 108 2.63 -4.63 -5.64
CA GLY A 108 1.83 -4.16 -6.76
C GLY A 108 0.60 -5.02 -7.08
N SER A 109 0.30 -6.00 -6.24
CA SER A 109 -0.87 -6.88 -6.42
C SER A 109 -2.16 -6.11 -6.19
N VAL A 110 -3.21 -6.49 -6.90
CA VAL A 110 -4.54 -5.89 -6.82
C VAL A 110 -5.56 -6.99 -6.52
N TYR A 111 -6.35 -6.80 -5.49
CA TYR A 111 -7.47 -7.70 -5.23
C TYR A 111 -8.59 -7.48 -6.26
N SER A 112 -9.09 -8.55 -6.86
CA SER A 112 -10.31 -8.51 -7.67
C SER A 112 -11.55 -8.32 -6.78
N ARG A 113 -12.69 -7.99 -7.41
CA ARG A 113 -13.96 -7.88 -6.68
C ARG A 113 -14.34 -9.21 -6.01
N GLU A 114 -14.12 -10.33 -6.69
CA GLU A 114 -14.43 -11.67 -6.21
C GLU A 114 -13.53 -12.06 -5.02
N GLU A 115 -12.24 -11.73 -5.09
CA GLU A 115 -11.31 -11.97 -3.98
C GLU A 115 -11.70 -11.13 -2.75
N LEU A 116 -12.04 -9.86 -2.95
CA LEU A 116 -12.53 -8.99 -1.87
C LEU A 116 -13.86 -9.51 -1.30
N GLN A 117 -14.80 -9.97 -2.14
CA GLN A 117 -16.06 -10.57 -1.66
C GLN A 117 -15.79 -11.77 -0.75
N GLY A 118 -14.84 -12.62 -1.10
CA GLY A 118 -14.46 -13.73 -0.23
C GLY A 118 -13.95 -13.29 1.15
N LEU A 119 -13.22 -12.18 1.23
CA LEU A 119 -12.82 -11.59 2.53
C LEU A 119 -14.02 -10.97 3.26
N VAL A 120 -14.93 -10.33 2.53
CA VAL A 120 -16.17 -9.75 3.07
C VAL A 120 -17.05 -10.84 3.67
N ASP A 121 -17.19 -11.99 3.02
CA ASP A 121 -17.99 -13.12 3.51
C ASP A 121 -17.47 -13.67 4.86
N VAL A 122 -16.16 -13.56 5.10
CA VAL A 122 -15.57 -13.82 6.42
C VAL A 122 -15.93 -12.71 7.39
N LEU A 123 -15.68 -11.45 7.02
CA LEU A 123 -15.88 -10.29 7.89
C LEU A 123 -17.35 -10.13 8.33
N VAL A 124 -18.32 -10.52 7.50
CA VAL A 124 -19.76 -10.49 7.88
C VAL A 124 -20.04 -11.29 9.15
N LYS A 125 -19.29 -12.37 9.40
CA LYS A 125 -19.43 -13.20 10.60
C LYS A 125 -18.81 -12.57 11.86
N HIS A 126 -17.98 -11.53 11.67
CA HIS A 126 -17.22 -10.85 12.72
C HIS A 126 -17.57 -9.35 12.74
N PRO A 127 -18.77 -8.96 13.20
CA PRO A 127 -19.27 -7.58 13.11
C PRO A 127 -18.49 -6.57 13.94
N GLU A 128 -17.69 -7.00 14.90
CA GLU A 128 -16.82 -6.18 15.73
C GLU A 128 -15.52 -5.77 15.04
N VAL A 129 -15.14 -6.45 13.94
CA VAL A 129 -13.91 -6.20 13.22
C VAL A 129 -14.10 -5.09 12.19
N MET A 130 -13.34 -4.00 12.32
CA MET A 130 -13.32 -2.91 11.36
C MET A 130 -12.35 -3.19 10.21
N VAL A 131 -12.54 -2.51 9.08
CA VAL A 131 -11.63 -2.59 7.94
C VAL A 131 -11.01 -1.22 7.69
N LEU A 132 -9.68 -1.15 7.70
CA LEU A 132 -8.91 0.01 7.27
C LEU A 132 -8.30 -0.29 5.90
N SER A 133 -8.88 0.32 4.87
CA SER A 133 -8.50 0.11 3.46
C SER A 133 -7.64 1.27 2.98
N ASP A 134 -6.33 1.01 2.78
CA ASP A 134 -5.41 1.96 2.16
C ASP A 134 -5.50 1.83 0.64
N GLU A 135 -6.17 2.81 0.02
CA GLU A 135 -6.47 2.84 -1.40
C GLU A 135 -5.64 3.92 -2.13
N ILE A 136 -4.49 4.30 -1.58
CA ILE A 136 -3.66 5.40 -2.07
C ILE A 136 -3.18 5.21 -3.52
N TYR A 137 -3.17 3.96 -4.01
CA TYR A 137 -2.75 3.59 -5.37
C TYR A 137 -3.92 3.30 -6.31
N GLU A 138 -5.17 3.59 -5.96
CA GLU A 138 -6.35 3.24 -6.76
C GLU A 138 -6.28 3.65 -8.24
N HIS A 139 -5.68 4.82 -8.53
CA HIS A 139 -5.51 5.31 -9.91
C HIS A 139 -4.27 4.76 -10.62
N ILE A 140 -3.36 4.12 -9.90
CA ILE A 140 -2.22 3.41 -10.47
C ILE A 140 -2.56 1.94 -10.48
N ASN A 141 -3.54 1.60 -11.29
CA ASN A 141 -4.14 0.28 -11.44
C ASN A 141 -4.22 -0.04 -12.94
N TYR A 142 -3.72 -1.19 -13.32
CA TYR A 142 -3.57 -1.63 -14.72
C TYR A 142 -4.60 -2.67 -15.12
N THR A 143 -5.51 -3.07 -14.20
CA THR A 143 -6.57 -4.06 -14.48
C THR A 143 -7.75 -3.47 -15.24
N GLY A 144 -7.82 -2.14 -15.36
CA GLY A 144 -8.95 -1.43 -15.98
C GLY A 144 -10.16 -1.23 -15.07
N SER A 145 -10.18 -1.83 -13.88
CA SER A 145 -11.23 -1.64 -12.88
C SER A 145 -10.63 -1.64 -11.46
N PHE A 146 -11.16 -0.78 -10.59
CA PHE A 146 -10.80 -0.75 -9.18
C PHE A 146 -12.04 -1.02 -8.34
N THR A 147 -11.91 -1.87 -7.32
CA THR A 147 -12.97 -2.13 -6.35
C THR A 147 -12.54 -1.63 -4.98
N SER A 148 -13.25 -0.63 -4.46
CA SER A 148 -13.05 -0.16 -3.09
C SER A 148 -13.71 -1.10 -2.09
N MET A 149 -13.07 -1.32 -0.93
CA MET A 149 -13.70 -2.06 0.19
C MET A 149 -14.98 -1.39 0.68
N GLY A 150 -15.12 -0.08 0.54
CA GLY A 150 -16.35 0.64 0.88
C GLY A 150 -17.54 0.33 -0.02
N SER A 151 -17.36 -0.35 -1.15
CA SER A 151 -18.45 -0.71 -2.08
C SER A 151 -19.24 -1.94 -1.68
N PHE A 152 -18.82 -2.67 -0.64
CA PHE A 152 -19.52 -3.83 -0.11
C PHE A 152 -20.49 -3.39 0.98
N SER A 153 -21.79 -3.37 0.64
CA SER A 153 -22.86 -2.88 1.52
C SER A 153 -22.93 -3.60 2.87
N GLU A 154 -22.53 -4.87 2.90
CA GLU A 154 -22.59 -5.77 4.05
C GLU A 154 -21.68 -5.33 5.21
N ILE A 155 -20.63 -4.58 4.89
CA ILE A 155 -19.65 -4.11 5.87
C ILE A 155 -19.37 -2.60 5.79
N ALA A 156 -20.09 -1.86 4.92
CA ALA A 156 -19.83 -0.44 4.64
C ALA A 156 -19.88 0.48 5.86
N ASP A 157 -20.63 0.09 6.90
CA ASP A 157 -20.78 0.83 8.16
C ASP A 157 -19.51 0.79 9.04
N ARG A 158 -18.54 -0.04 8.73
CA ARG A 158 -17.29 -0.25 9.49
C ARG A 158 -16.04 -0.25 8.61
N VAL A 159 -16.15 0.11 7.35
CA VAL A 159 -15.01 0.35 6.46
C VAL A 159 -14.52 1.79 6.60
N ILE A 160 -13.20 1.94 6.73
CA ILE A 160 -12.51 3.22 6.73
C ILE A 160 -11.57 3.22 5.54
N ILE A 161 -11.81 4.10 4.58
CA ILE A 161 -10.97 4.29 3.41
C ILE A 161 -9.93 5.35 3.73
N VAL A 162 -8.67 5.10 3.37
CA VAL A 162 -7.60 6.09 3.37
C VAL A 162 -7.07 6.26 1.97
N ASN A 163 -6.95 7.51 1.53
CA ASN A 163 -6.45 7.86 0.21
C ASN A 163 -5.83 9.27 0.23
N GLY A 164 -5.46 9.81 -0.94
CA GLY A 164 -4.87 11.15 -1.04
C GLY A 164 -4.30 11.45 -2.42
N VAL A 165 -3.73 12.64 -2.56
CA VAL A 165 -3.19 13.14 -3.83
C VAL A 165 -1.74 12.74 -4.10
N SER A 166 -1.07 12.10 -3.13
CA SER A 166 0.38 11.85 -3.18
C SER A 166 0.84 11.04 -4.37
N LYS A 167 0.04 10.06 -4.80
CA LYS A 167 0.42 9.08 -5.82
C LYS A 167 -0.21 9.39 -7.16
N ALA A 168 -1.54 9.45 -7.23
CA ALA A 168 -2.28 9.74 -8.44
C ALA A 168 -1.90 11.06 -9.12
N TYR A 169 -1.51 12.07 -8.34
CA TYR A 169 -1.18 13.40 -8.84
C TYR A 169 0.30 13.77 -8.66
N ALA A 170 1.18 12.82 -8.31
CA ALA A 170 2.60 13.06 -8.01
C ALA A 170 2.84 14.19 -6.97
N MET A 171 1.91 14.35 -6.01
CA MET A 171 1.88 15.45 -5.03
C MET A 171 2.40 15.01 -3.65
N THR A 172 3.48 14.23 -3.60
CA THR A 172 4.01 13.70 -2.33
C THR A 172 4.41 14.79 -1.34
N GLY A 173 5.05 15.86 -1.83
CA GLY A 173 5.52 16.99 -1.02
C GLY A 173 4.39 17.89 -0.49
N TRP A 174 3.21 17.87 -1.07
CA TRP A 174 2.06 18.68 -0.65
C TRP A 174 1.42 18.19 0.65
N ARG A 175 1.68 16.94 1.02
CA ARG A 175 1.22 16.33 2.29
C ARG A 175 -0.29 16.38 2.47
N ILE A 176 -1.05 15.92 1.50
CA ILE A 176 -2.51 15.80 1.57
C ILE A 176 -2.93 14.34 1.42
N GLY A 177 -3.64 13.84 2.42
CA GLY A 177 -4.38 12.61 2.42
C GLY A 177 -5.69 12.78 3.18
N PHE A 178 -6.54 11.78 3.14
CA PHE A 178 -7.81 11.80 3.87
C PHE A 178 -8.19 10.41 4.35
N MET A 179 -9.04 10.36 5.37
CA MET A 179 -9.86 9.20 5.66
C MET A 179 -11.32 9.51 5.33
N ALA A 180 -12.07 8.51 4.89
CA ALA A 180 -13.53 8.52 4.77
C ALA A 180 -14.09 7.26 5.44
N GLY A 181 -15.08 7.40 6.32
CA GLY A 181 -15.58 6.24 7.06
C GLY A 181 -16.76 6.56 7.97
N PRO A 182 -17.02 5.71 8.98
CA PRO A 182 -18.08 5.92 9.95
C PRO A 182 -17.97 7.27 10.65
N LEU A 183 -19.11 7.94 10.84
CA LEU A 183 -19.14 9.30 11.43
C LEU A 183 -18.50 9.35 12.82
N ALA A 184 -18.63 8.29 13.62
CA ALA A 184 -18.04 8.21 14.95
C ALA A 184 -16.50 8.25 14.86
N VAL A 185 -15.90 7.51 13.91
CA VAL A 185 -14.46 7.50 13.66
C VAL A 185 -14.00 8.86 13.14
N ALA A 186 -14.72 9.44 12.17
CA ALA A 186 -14.39 10.77 11.65
C ALA A 186 -14.40 11.85 12.74
N LYS A 187 -15.34 11.80 13.68
CA LYS A 187 -15.37 12.70 14.85
C LYS A 187 -14.18 12.47 15.78
N ALA A 188 -13.84 11.22 16.08
CA ALA A 188 -12.69 10.87 16.93
C ALA A 188 -11.38 11.34 16.30
N VAL A 189 -11.16 11.04 15.03
CA VAL A 189 -9.98 11.49 14.25
C VAL A 189 -9.90 13.02 14.20
N THR A 190 -11.03 13.71 13.99
CA THR A 190 -11.07 15.19 14.00
C THR A 190 -10.65 15.75 15.36
N LYS A 191 -11.14 15.15 16.45
CA LYS A 191 -10.77 15.55 17.81
C LYS A 191 -9.29 15.34 18.07
N LEU A 192 -8.76 14.15 17.75
CA LEU A 192 -7.34 13.82 17.91
C LEU A 192 -6.45 14.77 17.10
N GLN A 193 -6.75 14.94 15.80
CA GLN A 193 -5.96 15.80 14.93
C GLN A 193 -5.98 17.26 15.40
N GLY A 194 -7.11 17.73 15.91
CA GLY A 194 -7.24 19.06 16.49
C GLY A 194 -6.32 19.33 17.68
N GLN A 195 -5.91 18.27 18.43
CA GLN A 195 -5.02 18.39 19.58
C GLN A 195 -3.53 18.12 19.22
N THR A 196 -3.25 17.58 18.03
CA THR A 196 -1.88 17.22 17.63
C THR A 196 -1.32 18.19 16.59
N THR A 197 -1.95 18.27 15.43
CA THR A 197 -1.47 19.04 14.27
C THR A 197 -2.42 20.16 13.87
N SER A 198 -3.57 20.30 14.51
CA SER A 198 -4.66 21.20 14.14
C SER A 198 -5.17 20.93 12.72
N GLY A 199 -5.15 21.90 11.85
CA GLY A 199 -5.46 21.75 10.42
C GLY A 199 -4.22 21.51 9.57
N ILE A 200 -4.45 21.21 8.31
CA ILE A 200 -3.38 21.13 7.31
C ILE A 200 -3.26 22.45 6.54
N SER A 201 -2.12 22.63 5.87
CA SER A 201 -1.84 23.82 5.07
C SER A 201 -3.00 24.19 4.13
N THR A 202 -3.51 25.40 4.23
CA THR A 202 -4.61 25.88 3.38
C THR A 202 -4.19 25.99 1.91
N ILE A 203 -2.92 26.29 1.63
CA ILE A 203 -2.34 26.29 0.28
C ILE A 203 -2.40 24.89 -0.30
N ALA A 204 -1.95 23.88 0.46
CA ALA A 204 -1.98 22.49 0.05
C ALA A 204 -3.42 21.97 -0.15
N GLN A 205 -4.38 22.43 0.68
CA GLN A 205 -5.80 22.11 0.49
C GLN A 205 -6.34 22.66 -0.83
N ARG A 206 -5.97 23.89 -1.22
CA ARG A 206 -6.37 24.47 -2.50
C ARG A 206 -5.77 23.75 -3.70
N ALA A 207 -4.50 23.32 -3.60
CA ALA A 207 -3.87 22.50 -4.62
C ALA A 207 -4.55 21.13 -4.77
N ALA A 208 -4.89 20.46 -3.66
CA ALA A 208 -5.61 19.19 -3.70
C ALA A 208 -7.05 19.33 -4.23
N LEU A 209 -7.74 20.45 -3.89
CA LEU A 209 -9.04 20.77 -4.46
C LEU A 209 -8.96 20.90 -5.99
N ALA A 210 -7.96 21.63 -6.50
CA ALA A 210 -7.74 21.74 -7.94
C ALA A 210 -7.44 20.40 -8.60
N ALA A 211 -6.70 19.51 -7.92
CA ALA A 211 -6.41 18.16 -8.41
C ALA A 211 -7.68 17.30 -8.55
N TYR A 212 -8.55 17.28 -7.53
CA TYR A 212 -9.78 16.49 -7.56
C TYR A 212 -10.88 17.07 -8.47
N ALA A 213 -10.98 18.39 -8.56
CA ALA A 213 -12.00 19.07 -9.35
C ALA A 213 -11.57 19.33 -10.81
N GLY A 214 -10.28 19.27 -11.10
CA GLY A 214 -9.71 19.53 -12.40
C GLY A 214 -9.81 18.36 -13.38
N PRO A 215 -9.29 18.54 -14.61
CA PRO A 215 -9.21 17.47 -15.59
C PRO A 215 -8.32 16.32 -15.11
N GLN A 216 -8.74 15.07 -15.32
CA GLN A 216 -8.02 13.87 -14.85
C GLN A 216 -7.04 13.30 -15.89
N LYS A 217 -6.84 13.96 -17.03
CA LYS A 217 -5.97 13.49 -18.11
C LYS A 217 -4.53 13.21 -17.65
N CYS A 218 -3.98 14.06 -16.76
CA CYS A 218 -2.63 13.86 -16.22
C CYS A 218 -2.48 12.57 -15.38
N VAL A 219 -3.56 12.14 -14.72
CA VAL A 219 -3.60 10.89 -13.95
C VAL A 219 -3.55 9.70 -14.91
N GLU A 220 -4.32 9.74 -15.99
CA GLU A 220 -4.35 8.69 -17.00
C GLU A 220 -3.02 8.59 -17.75
N GLU A 221 -2.45 9.70 -18.20
CA GLU A 221 -1.12 9.72 -18.86
C GLU A 221 -0.03 9.14 -17.96
N MET A 222 -0.10 9.41 -16.66
CA MET A 222 0.85 8.85 -15.69
C MET A 222 0.61 7.34 -15.47
N ARG A 223 -0.65 6.90 -15.39
CA ARG A 223 -1.00 5.48 -15.28
C ARG A 223 -0.43 4.70 -16.47
N GLU A 224 -0.66 5.19 -17.71
CA GLU A 224 -0.13 4.59 -18.93
C GLU A 224 1.41 4.52 -18.93
N ALA A 225 2.08 5.58 -18.45
CA ALA A 225 3.53 5.58 -18.35
C ALA A 225 4.04 4.53 -17.34
N PHE A 226 3.35 4.39 -16.19
CA PHE A 226 3.70 3.35 -15.23
C PHE A 226 3.40 1.94 -15.73
N GLU A 227 2.33 1.75 -16.48
CA GLU A 227 2.01 0.45 -17.10
C GLU A 227 3.10 0.00 -18.09
N ARG A 228 3.56 0.89 -18.97
CA ARG A 228 4.71 0.60 -19.87
C ARG A 228 5.97 0.26 -19.09
N ARG A 229 6.28 1.02 -18.02
CA ARG A 229 7.44 0.77 -17.18
C ARG A 229 7.33 -0.55 -16.41
N ARG A 230 6.13 -0.91 -15.93
CA ARG A 230 5.86 -2.22 -15.35
C ARG A 230 6.25 -3.34 -16.32
N ASP A 231 5.77 -3.27 -17.56
CA ASP A 231 6.06 -4.28 -18.59
C ASP A 231 7.56 -4.33 -18.93
N LEU A 232 8.23 -3.17 -18.97
CA LEU A 232 9.67 -3.08 -19.14
C LEU A 232 10.42 -3.78 -18.00
N VAL A 233 10.14 -3.45 -16.74
CA VAL A 233 10.89 -4.00 -15.60
C VAL A 233 10.60 -5.47 -15.36
N VAL A 234 9.38 -5.94 -15.62
CA VAL A 234 9.04 -7.37 -15.55
C VAL A 234 9.85 -8.16 -16.59
N ARG A 235 9.94 -7.67 -17.83
CA ARG A 235 10.78 -8.28 -18.86
C ARG A 235 12.26 -8.30 -18.44
N LEU A 236 12.81 -7.16 -18.02
CA LEU A 236 14.22 -7.08 -17.60
C LEU A 236 14.53 -7.99 -16.41
N ALA A 237 13.64 -8.07 -15.43
CA ALA A 237 13.80 -8.95 -14.27
C ALA A 237 13.75 -10.43 -14.66
N SER A 238 12.88 -10.82 -15.62
CA SER A 238 12.79 -12.20 -16.09
C SER A 238 14.04 -12.70 -16.84
N GLU A 239 14.89 -11.77 -17.30
CA GLU A 239 16.18 -12.08 -17.94
C GLU A 239 17.30 -12.34 -16.90
N ILE A 240 17.03 -12.17 -15.61
CA ILE A 240 18.02 -12.36 -14.53
C ILE A 240 17.78 -13.75 -13.91
N PRO A 241 18.71 -14.72 -14.09
CA PRO A 241 18.54 -16.06 -13.54
C PRO A 241 18.42 -16.04 -12.02
N GLY A 242 17.45 -16.73 -11.46
CA GLY A 242 17.24 -16.81 -10.01
C GLY A 242 16.35 -15.73 -9.40
N LEU A 243 15.94 -14.71 -10.16
CA LEU A 243 14.85 -13.82 -9.75
C LEU A 243 13.50 -14.46 -10.13
N LYS A 244 12.60 -14.53 -9.16
CA LYS A 244 11.21 -14.90 -9.41
C LYS A 244 10.32 -13.70 -9.17
N VAL A 245 9.53 -13.33 -10.17
CA VAL A 245 8.71 -12.10 -10.14
C VAL A 245 7.25 -12.43 -10.44
N ASN A 246 6.32 -11.74 -9.74
CA ASN A 246 4.94 -11.63 -10.20
C ASN A 246 4.85 -10.50 -11.24
N ARG A 247 3.73 -10.40 -11.94
CA ARG A 247 3.42 -9.25 -12.78
C ARG A 247 2.52 -8.30 -11.97
N PRO A 248 3.03 -7.15 -11.50
CA PRO A 248 2.23 -6.22 -10.74
C PRO A 248 1.04 -5.69 -11.55
N ASP A 249 -0.15 -5.67 -10.95
CA ASP A 249 -1.37 -5.13 -11.55
C ASP A 249 -1.67 -3.70 -11.10
N GLY A 250 -0.84 -3.14 -10.22
CA GLY A 250 -0.96 -1.76 -9.77
C GLY A 250 0.28 -1.25 -9.05
N ALA A 251 0.17 -0.05 -8.51
CA ALA A 251 1.27 0.72 -7.89
C ALA A 251 2.45 0.92 -8.87
N PHE A 252 3.67 1.09 -8.37
CA PHE A 252 4.89 1.23 -9.19
C PHE A 252 6.07 0.50 -8.55
N TYR A 253 5.82 -0.72 -8.05
CA TYR A 253 6.81 -1.56 -7.38
C TYR A 253 6.87 -2.93 -8.02
N LEU A 254 8.09 -3.48 -8.07
CA LEU A 254 8.37 -4.88 -8.32
C LEU A 254 8.93 -5.49 -7.03
N PHE A 255 8.49 -6.70 -6.69
CA PHE A 255 8.86 -7.37 -5.44
C PHE A 255 9.36 -8.80 -5.73
N PRO A 256 10.55 -8.93 -6.38
CA PRO A 256 11.11 -10.22 -6.72
C PRO A 256 11.56 -11.02 -5.50
N GLU A 257 11.34 -12.33 -5.57
CA GLU A 257 11.98 -13.31 -4.70
C GLU A 257 13.45 -13.45 -5.09
N VAL A 258 14.32 -13.43 -4.08
CA VAL A 258 15.80 -13.47 -4.23
C VAL A 258 16.44 -14.63 -3.48
N SER A 259 15.67 -15.59 -3.02
CA SER A 259 16.13 -16.74 -2.23
C SER A 259 17.27 -17.50 -2.89
N ALA A 260 17.33 -17.54 -4.23
CA ALA A 260 18.38 -18.19 -4.99
C ALA A 260 19.78 -17.56 -4.81
N TYR A 261 19.85 -16.38 -4.23
CA TYR A 261 21.12 -15.66 -3.97
C TYR A 261 21.55 -15.70 -2.50
N LEU A 262 20.67 -16.13 -1.61
CA LEU A 262 21.00 -16.30 -0.20
C LEU A 262 21.94 -17.50 -0.01
N GLY A 263 22.96 -17.30 0.82
CA GLY A 263 24.06 -18.26 1.01
C GLY A 263 25.20 -18.13 0.01
N ARG A 264 25.05 -17.36 -1.07
CA ARG A 264 26.13 -17.11 -2.06
C ARG A 264 27.18 -16.15 -1.52
N ARG A 265 28.33 -16.09 -2.22
CA ARG A 265 29.50 -15.32 -1.79
C ARG A 265 29.97 -14.34 -2.84
N TYR A 266 30.52 -13.22 -2.36
CA TYR A 266 31.31 -12.29 -3.13
C TYR A 266 32.62 -12.03 -2.36
N GLY A 267 33.72 -12.63 -2.81
CA GLY A 267 34.96 -12.67 -2.03
C GLY A 267 34.73 -13.36 -0.68
N ASP A 268 35.09 -12.68 0.39
CA ASP A 268 34.91 -13.17 1.77
C ASP A 268 33.50 -12.90 2.35
N ARG A 269 32.69 -12.10 1.66
CA ARG A 269 31.33 -11.73 2.10
C ARG A 269 30.33 -12.80 1.72
N VAL A 270 29.56 -13.28 2.70
CA VAL A 270 28.40 -14.15 2.48
C VAL A 270 27.11 -13.29 2.46
N ILE A 271 26.22 -13.56 1.53
CA ILE A 271 24.87 -12.95 1.45
C ILE A 271 23.93 -13.82 2.28
N GLU A 272 23.79 -13.55 3.56
CA GLU A 272 22.97 -14.37 4.46
C GLU A 272 21.50 -13.98 4.41
N THR A 273 21.21 -12.69 4.23
CA THR A 273 19.87 -12.11 4.27
C THR A 273 19.55 -11.28 3.04
N ASP A 274 18.27 -10.99 2.81
CA ASP A 274 17.81 -10.03 1.81
C ASP A 274 18.35 -8.61 2.06
N ASN A 275 18.62 -8.25 3.32
CA ASN A 275 19.28 -6.99 3.66
C ASN A 275 20.76 -6.97 3.21
N ASP A 276 21.48 -8.07 3.40
CA ASP A 276 22.87 -8.19 2.90
C ASP A 276 22.89 -8.07 1.39
N LEU A 277 21.90 -8.66 0.69
CA LEU A 277 21.77 -8.52 -0.75
C LEU A 277 21.49 -7.08 -1.17
N CYS A 278 20.63 -6.36 -0.44
CA CYS A 278 20.39 -4.94 -0.71
C CYS A 278 21.63 -4.08 -0.53
N MET A 279 22.41 -4.34 0.52
CA MET A 279 23.69 -3.65 0.74
C MET A 279 24.72 -3.99 -0.34
N TYR A 280 24.81 -5.26 -0.73
CA TYR A 280 25.66 -5.70 -1.83
C TYR A 280 25.30 -5.01 -3.16
N LEU A 281 24.01 -4.98 -3.51
CA LEU A 281 23.53 -4.31 -4.72
C LEU A 281 23.78 -2.79 -4.69
N LEU A 282 23.74 -2.17 -3.51
CA LEU A 282 24.06 -0.75 -3.35
C LEU A 282 25.55 -0.49 -3.57
N GLU A 283 26.42 -1.29 -2.97
CA GLU A 283 27.88 -1.11 -2.99
C GLU A 283 28.50 -1.51 -4.32
N GLU A 284 28.14 -2.67 -4.86
CA GLU A 284 28.75 -3.25 -6.07
C GLU A 284 27.94 -3.00 -7.34
N GLY A 285 26.61 -2.88 -7.22
CA GLY A 285 25.71 -2.61 -8.34
C GLY A 285 25.32 -1.14 -8.47
N HIS A 286 25.57 -0.32 -7.44
CA HIS A 286 25.12 1.08 -7.35
C HIS A 286 23.62 1.24 -7.59
N VAL A 287 22.82 0.26 -7.10
CA VAL A 287 21.36 0.26 -7.17
C VAL A 287 20.79 0.13 -5.78
N ALA A 288 20.03 1.13 -5.35
CA ALA A 288 19.33 1.12 -4.07
C ALA A 288 18.03 0.29 -4.19
N THR A 289 17.89 -0.70 -3.31
CA THR A 289 16.70 -1.54 -3.17
C THR A 289 16.26 -1.56 -1.70
N VAL A 290 15.09 -2.13 -1.40
CA VAL A 290 14.62 -2.26 -0.01
C VAL A 290 14.38 -3.73 0.28
N SER A 291 14.91 -4.23 1.40
CA SER A 291 14.77 -5.63 1.81
C SER A 291 13.32 -6.03 2.07
N GLY A 292 12.95 -7.26 1.73
CA GLY A 292 11.63 -7.82 1.99
C GLY A 292 11.34 -7.97 3.47
N SER A 293 12.39 -8.19 4.28
CA SER A 293 12.30 -8.19 5.74
C SER A 293 11.69 -6.90 6.30
N ALA A 294 11.96 -5.74 5.67
CA ALA A 294 11.33 -4.46 6.04
C ALA A 294 9.81 -4.45 5.77
N PHE A 295 9.32 -5.32 4.90
CA PHE A 295 7.90 -5.51 4.58
C PHE A 295 7.30 -6.75 5.25
N CYS A 296 7.97 -7.28 6.28
CA CYS A 296 7.59 -8.48 7.01
C CYS A 296 7.52 -9.76 6.13
N LEU A 297 8.30 -9.82 5.05
CA LEU A 297 8.43 -11.01 4.20
C LEU A 297 9.89 -11.15 3.72
N PRO A 298 10.75 -11.87 4.50
CA PRO A 298 12.15 -12.13 4.14
C PRO A 298 12.30 -12.91 2.82
N GLY A 299 13.48 -12.77 2.18
CA GLY A 299 13.79 -13.49 0.94
C GLY A 299 13.33 -12.75 -0.33
N TYR A 300 12.90 -11.52 -0.21
CA TYR A 300 12.47 -10.64 -1.30
C TYR A 300 13.22 -9.31 -1.26
N ILE A 301 13.16 -8.56 -2.35
CA ILE A 301 13.57 -7.14 -2.39
C ILE A 301 12.53 -6.31 -3.13
N ARG A 302 12.36 -5.04 -2.75
CA ARG A 302 11.49 -4.12 -3.49
C ARG A 302 12.31 -3.19 -4.38
N LEU A 303 11.90 -3.10 -5.64
CA LEU A 303 12.35 -2.14 -6.64
C LEU A 303 11.20 -1.18 -6.96
N SER A 304 11.50 0.10 -7.13
CA SER A 304 10.53 1.08 -7.62
C SER A 304 10.80 1.38 -9.09
N TYR A 305 9.76 1.34 -9.93
CA TYR A 305 9.89 1.75 -11.33
C TYR A 305 9.34 3.16 -11.60
N ALA A 306 9.25 3.98 -10.56
CA ALA A 306 8.94 5.41 -10.69
C ALA A 306 10.20 6.21 -11.08
N ALA A 307 10.84 5.84 -12.18
CA ALA A 307 12.04 6.45 -12.72
C ALA A 307 11.96 6.52 -14.25
N ALA A 308 12.89 7.20 -14.90
CA ALA A 308 12.98 7.22 -16.37
C ALA A 308 13.32 5.83 -16.94
N ASP A 309 12.83 5.53 -18.15
CA ASP A 309 12.99 4.22 -18.77
C ASP A 309 14.48 3.85 -18.94
N GLU A 310 15.33 4.82 -19.32
CA GLU A 310 16.78 4.64 -19.45
C GLU A 310 17.44 4.28 -18.12
N ALA A 311 17.03 4.94 -17.03
CA ALA A 311 17.54 4.66 -15.69
C ALA A 311 17.12 3.26 -15.20
N LEU A 312 15.92 2.80 -15.58
CA LEU A 312 15.46 1.45 -15.26
C LEU A 312 16.28 0.39 -16.02
N VAL A 313 16.52 0.60 -17.32
CA VAL A 313 17.35 -0.31 -18.13
C VAL A 313 18.77 -0.40 -17.55
N GLU A 314 19.37 0.74 -17.20
CA GLU A 314 20.68 0.79 -16.59
C GLU A 314 20.71 0.07 -15.24
N ALA A 315 19.73 0.33 -14.35
CA ALA A 315 19.66 -0.30 -13.04
C ALA A 315 19.53 -1.82 -13.13
N PHE A 316 18.67 -2.34 -14.00
CA PHE A 316 18.53 -3.79 -14.19
C PHE A 316 19.77 -4.42 -14.82
N GLY A 317 20.49 -3.73 -15.72
CA GLY A 317 21.80 -4.15 -16.22
C GLY A 317 22.82 -4.30 -15.09
N ARG A 318 22.93 -3.30 -14.23
CA ARG A 318 23.82 -3.32 -13.06
C ARG A 318 23.44 -4.40 -12.06
N ILE A 319 22.15 -4.62 -11.77
CA ILE A 319 21.69 -5.73 -10.92
C ILE A 319 22.12 -7.07 -11.52
N LYS A 320 21.90 -7.30 -12.81
CA LYS A 320 22.27 -8.53 -13.51
C LYS A 320 23.76 -8.80 -13.42
N GLU A 321 24.58 -7.79 -13.67
CA GLU A 321 26.05 -7.89 -13.59
C GLU A 321 26.53 -8.17 -12.15
N ALA A 322 25.96 -7.48 -11.16
CA ALA A 322 26.31 -7.71 -9.76
C ALA A 322 25.93 -9.12 -9.32
N LEU A 323 24.70 -9.57 -9.59
CA LEU A 323 24.22 -10.88 -9.21
C LEU A 323 25.00 -12.03 -9.89
N ALA A 324 25.51 -11.82 -11.10
CA ALA A 324 26.34 -12.79 -11.82
C ALA A 324 27.72 -13.00 -11.19
N LYS A 325 28.19 -12.07 -10.33
CA LYS A 325 29.48 -12.22 -9.60
C LYS A 325 29.35 -13.05 -8.32
N LEU A 326 28.13 -13.36 -7.89
CA LEU A 326 27.89 -14.18 -6.71
C LEU A 326 28.09 -15.67 -7.04
N SER A 327 28.96 -16.35 -6.30
CA SER A 327 29.31 -17.76 -6.46
C SER A 327 28.73 -18.66 -5.37
#